data_b452860e729247294edd3c47e6c35d52
#
_entry.id   b452860e729247294edd3c47e6c35d52
#
_cell.length_a   1.000
_cell.length_b   1.000
_cell.length_c   1.000
_cell.angle_alpha   90.00
_cell.angle_beta   90.00
_cell.angle_gamma   90.00
#
_symmetry.space_group_name_H-M   'P 1'
#
loop_
_entity.id
_entity.type
_entity.pdbx_description
1 polymer ?
#
loop_
_entity_poly.entity_id
_entity_poly.type
_entity_poly.pdbx_seq_one_letter_code
_entity_poly.pdbx_strand_id
1 'polypeptide(L)'
;MKKRTIALILSVALCLSVALTGCGAGDSQQSNPADDGKKSLTIAVLNDVVSLDPAVKDSSAEMQMASHLYDPLVDYDTDLGKKPGLAESWTVLDDGVTWEFKLRQGVKFSNGNDFNADDVVFSFERILNEPTLEMGVYLMRLQEIKKVDDYTVQLVTKIPYPVFAGSLIHIMMLDKETCEGLTSEE
;
A
#
# COMPACT_ATOMS: atom_id res chain seq x y z
N MET A 1 -27.54 1.11 76.11
CA MET A 1 -26.60 0.28 75.30
C MET A 1 -27.28 -0.31 74.06
N LYS A 2 -28.52 -0.73 74.06
CA LYS A 2 -29.20 -1.37 72.88
C LYS A 2 -29.34 -0.52 71.65
N LYS A 3 -29.56 0.81 71.78
CA LYS A 3 -29.69 1.73 70.60
C LYS A 3 -28.42 1.93 69.85
N ARG A 4 -27.23 1.93 70.44
CA ARG A 4 -25.91 2.11 69.77
C ARG A 4 -25.47 0.86 69.03
N THR A 5 -25.83 -0.35 69.56
CA THR A 5 -25.55 -1.62 68.87
C THR A 5 -26.42 -1.80 67.63
N ILE A 6 -27.70 -1.39 67.70
CA ILE A 6 -28.60 -1.44 66.52
C ILE A 6 -28.12 -0.49 65.42
N ALA A 7 -27.64 0.73 65.75
CA ALA A 7 -27.11 1.66 64.78
C ALA A 7 -25.82 1.15 64.10
N LEU A 8 -24.97 0.44 64.85
CA LEU A 8 -23.75 -0.17 64.28
C LEU A 8 -24.06 -1.33 63.35
N ILE A 9 -25.05 -2.16 63.68
CA ILE A 9 -25.49 -3.27 62.81
C ILE A 9 -26.13 -2.73 61.55
N LEU A 10 -26.93 -1.66 61.62
CA LEU A 10 -27.54 -1.03 60.43
C LEU A 10 -26.50 -0.40 59.49
N SER A 11 -25.44 0.22 60.03
CA SER A 11 -24.40 0.81 59.24
C SER A 11 -23.53 -0.23 58.51
N VAL A 12 -23.24 -1.37 59.17
CA VAL A 12 -22.51 -2.48 58.56
C VAL A 12 -23.36 -3.16 57.46
N ALA A 13 -24.65 -3.32 57.67
CA ALA A 13 -25.55 -3.86 56.63
C ALA A 13 -25.67 -2.95 55.42
N LEU A 14 -25.66 -1.62 55.61
CA LEU A 14 -25.73 -0.65 54.53
C LEU A 14 -24.41 -0.61 53.71
N CYS A 15 -23.27 -0.79 54.37
CA CYS A 15 -21.98 -0.89 53.69
C CYS A 15 -21.81 -2.19 52.88
N LEU A 16 -22.41 -3.31 53.36
CA LEU A 16 -22.35 -4.56 52.61
C LEU A 16 -23.23 -4.58 51.37
N SER A 17 -24.32 -3.80 51.33
CA SER A 17 -25.20 -3.72 50.16
C SER A 17 -24.60 -2.92 49.00
N VAL A 18 -23.68 -2.00 49.27
CA VAL A 18 -22.98 -1.21 48.24
C VAL A 18 -21.84 -2.03 47.57
N ALA A 19 -21.32 -3.04 48.25
CA ALA A 19 -20.28 -3.90 47.72
C ALA A 19 -20.77 -4.95 46.70
N LEU A 20 -22.10 -5.18 46.61
CA LEU A 20 -22.69 -6.17 45.70
C LEU A 20 -23.30 -5.56 44.42
N THR A 21 -23.34 -4.22 44.32
CA THR A 21 -23.61 -3.53 43.05
C THR A 21 -22.28 -3.19 42.38
N GLY A 22 -21.41 -4.19 42.23
CA GLY A 22 -20.28 -4.12 41.33
C GLY A 22 -20.82 -3.89 39.93
N CYS A 23 -20.45 -2.73 39.33
CA CYS A 23 -20.67 -2.44 37.94
C CYS A 23 -20.34 -3.67 37.10
N GLY A 24 -21.36 -4.28 36.56
CA GLY A 24 -21.22 -5.02 35.32
C GLY A 24 -20.86 -4.03 34.23
N ALA A 25 -19.58 -3.63 34.19
CA ALA A 25 -19.01 -3.19 32.92
C ALA A 25 -19.21 -4.39 32.00
N GLY A 26 -20.13 -4.24 31.07
CA GLY A 26 -20.28 -5.17 29.99
C GLY A 26 -18.94 -5.22 29.27
N ASP A 27 -18.16 -6.20 29.68
CA ASP A 27 -17.06 -6.67 28.85
C ASP A 27 -17.76 -7.26 27.64
N SER A 28 -17.90 -6.43 26.61
CA SER A 28 -18.10 -6.91 25.25
C SER A 28 -16.81 -7.67 24.93
N GLN A 29 -16.70 -8.89 25.48
CA GLN A 29 -15.83 -9.89 24.91
C GLN A 29 -16.30 -10.06 23.47
N GLN A 30 -15.70 -9.26 22.62
CA GLN A 30 -15.62 -9.56 21.22
C GLN A 30 -14.91 -10.92 21.19
N SER A 31 -15.73 -11.98 21.07
CA SER A 31 -15.23 -13.33 20.90
C SER A 31 -14.30 -13.30 19.70
N ASN A 32 -13.00 -13.27 19.99
CA ASN A 32 -12.02 -13.62 18.97
C ASN A 32 -12.46 -14.97 18.41
N PRO A 33 -12.65 -15.11 17.09
CA PRO A 33 -12.83 -16.41 16.50
C PRO A 33 -11.69 -17.29 17.00
N ALA A 34 -11.99 -18.54 17.33
CA ALA A 34 -11.01 -19.50 17.81
C ALA A 34 -9.76 -19.40 16.94
N ASP A 35 -8.61 -19.19 17.57
CA ASP A 35 -7.30 -19.16 16.91
C ASP A 35 -7.11 -20.53 16.23
N ASP A 36 -7.38 -20.58 14.94
CA ASP A 36 -7.17 -21.77 14.09
C ASP A 36 -5.69 -21.93 13.70
N GLY A 37 -4.80 -21.24 14.39
CA GLY A 37 -3.36 -21.21 14.12
C GLY A 37 -2.98 -20.27 12.95
N LYS A 38 -3.95 -19.60 12.32
CA LYS A 38 -3.68 -18.58 11.30
C LYS A 38 -3.38 -17.26 11.96
N LYS A 39 -2.23 -16.69 11.62
CA LYS A 39 -1.89 -15.32 12.00
C LYS A 39 -2.76 -14.37 11.18
N SER A 40 -3.53 -13.50 11.84
CA SER A 40 -4.31 -12.45 11.18
C SER A 40 -3.82 -11.08 11.64
N LEU A 41 -3.83 -10.11 10.71
CA LEU A 41 -3.55 -8.71 10.98
C LEU A 41 -4.74 -7.90 10.44
N THR A 42 -5.29 -7.03 11.28
CA THR A 42 -6.32 -6.09 10.86
C THR A 42 -5.72 -4.69 10.79
N ILE A 43 -5.81 -4.07 9.62
CA ILE A 43 -5.32 -2.70 9.38
C ILE A 43 -6.54 -1.82 9.18
N ALA A 44 -6.67 -0.76 9.98
CA ALA A 44 -7.70 0.26 9.81
C ALA A 44 -7.18 1.35 8.88
N VAL A 45 -8.01 1.74 7.89
CA VAL A 45 -7.76 2.86 7.00
C VAL A 45 -8.78 3.96 7.24
N LEU A 46 -8.42 5.22 6.92
CA LEU A 46 -9.27 6.38 7.21
C LEU A 46 -10.47 6.51 6.25
N ASN A 47 -10.30 6.05 5.02
CA ASN A 47 -11.32 6.12 3.97
C ASN A 47 -11.52 4.74 3.35
N ASP A 48 -12.68 4.55 2.73
CA ASP A 48 -12.94 3.35 1.94
C ASP A 48 -12.07 3.35 0.67
N VAL A 49 -11.59 2.18 0.30
CA VAL A 49 -10.89 1.95 -0.97
C VAL A 49 -11.94 1.86 -2.07
N VAL A 50 -11.88 2.74 -3.05
CA VAL A 50 -12.87 2.79 -4.16
C VAL A 50 -12.43 1.98 -5.37
N SER A 51 -11.14 1.71 -5.51
CA SER A 51 -10.59 0.89 -6.60
C SER A 51 -9.38 0.10 -6.12
N LEU A 52 -9.21 -1.11 -6.66
CA LEU A 52 -7.97 -1.88 -6.52
C LEU A 52 -7.00 -1.65 -7.68
N ASP A 53 -7.42 -0.95 -8.74
CA ASP A 53 -6.51 -0.50 -9.79
C ASP A 53 -5.56 0.56 -9.22
N PRO A 54 -4.24 0.29 -9.19
CA PRO A 54 -3.28 1.15 -8.50
C PRO A 54 -3.04 2.49 -9.19
N ALA A 55 -3.60 2.71 -10.38
CA ALA A 55 -3.42 3.95 -11.14
C ALA A 55 -4.60 4.92 -11.02
N VAL A 56 -5.78 4.47 -10.55
CA VAL A 56 -7.03 5.24 -10.59
C VAL A 56 -7.02 6.42 -9.62
N LYS A 57 -6.56 6.21 -8.37
CA LYS A 57 -6.65 7.22 -7.31
C LYS A 57 -5.32 7.47 -6.62
N ASP A 58 -5.00 8.75 -6.44
CA ASP A 58 -3.88 9.21 -5.62
C ASP A 58 -4.38 9.55 -4.21
N SER A 59 -4.84 8.53 -3.48
CA SER A 59 -5.22 8.67 -2.09
C SER A 59 -4.44 7.73 -1.18
N SER A 60 -4.32 8.10 0.09
CA SER A 60 -3.55 7.29 1.04
C SER A 60 -4.16 5.90 1.29
N ALA A 61 -5.47 5.73 1.15
CA ALA A 61 -6.13 4.44 1.34
C ALA A 61 -5.82 3.49 0.18
N GLU A 62 -5.95 3.96 -1.07
CA GLU A 62 -5.61 3.19 -2.28
C GLU A 62 -4.13 2.88 -2.34
N MET A 63 -3.25 3.86 -2.06
CA MET A 63 -1.80 3.65 -2.05
C MET A 63 -1.38 2.64 -0.99
N GLN A 64 -1.97 2.69 0.21
CA GLN A 64 -1.71 1.70 1.25
C GLN A 64 -2.15 0.31 0.81
N MET A 65 -3.33 0.17 0.17
CA MET A 65 -3.79 -1.11 -0.35
C MET A 65 -2.90 -1.58 -1.50
N ALA A 66 -2.60 -0.71 -2.45
CA ALA A 66 -1.75 -1.02 -3.60
C ALA A 66 -0.36 -1.54 -3.18
N SER A 67 0.25 -0.97 -2.14
CA SER A 67 1.55 -1.42 -1.62
C SER A 67 1.57 -2.83 -1.04
N HIS A 68 0.40 -3.46 -0.82
CA HIS A 68 0.27 -4.85 -0.38
C HIS A 68 -0.01 -5.81 -1.54
N LEU A 69 -0.41 -5.30 -2.70
CA LEU A 69 -0.85 -6.09 -3.85
C LEU A 69 0.12 -6.01 -5.03
N TYR A 70 0.85 -4.91 -5.15
CA TYR A 70 1.69 -4.58 -6.29
C TYR A 70 3.07 -4.09 -5.86
N ASP A 71 4.03 -4.19 -6.76
CA ASP A 71 5.39 -3.70 -6.55
C ASP A 71 5.75 -2.61 -7.57
N PRO A 72 6.45 -1.53 -7.14
CA PRO A 72 7.00 -0.50 -8.02
C PRO A 72 8.42 -0.86 -8.49
N LEU A 73 8.96 -0.09 -9.46
CA LEU A 73 10.38 -0.21 -9.85
C LEU A 73 11.33 0.20 -8.73
N VAL A 74 10.99 1.25 -8.02
CA VAL A 74 11.75 1.82 -6.88
C VAL A 74 10.82 1.86 -5.67
N ASP A 75 11.34 1.53 -4.50
CA ASP A 75 10.56 1.50 -3.27
C ASP A 75 11.22 2.36 -2.18
N TYR A 76 10.55 2.54 -1.03
CA TYR A 76 11.12 3.18 0.16
C TYR A 76 11.80 2.17 1.07
N ASP A 77 12.91 2.57 1.68
CA ASP A 77 13.46 1.88 2.85
C ASP A 77 12.81 2.39 4.16
N THR A 78 13.26 1.85 5.28
CA THR A 78 12.76 2.22 6.61
C THR A 78 13.06 3.66 7.00
N ASP A 79 14.06 4.28 6.37
CA ASP A 79 14.49 5.65 6.62
C ASP A 79 13.93 6.63 5.57
N LEU A 80 12.95 6.18 4.78
CA LEU A 80 12.34 6.90 3.66
C LEU A 80 13.33 7.23 2.53
N GLY A 81 14.47 6.55 2.48
CA GLY A 81 15.37 6.54 1.35
C GLY A 81 14.82 5.68 0.20
N LYS A 82 15.40 5.84 -0.98
CA LYS A 82 15.06 5.00 -2.13
C LYS A 82 15.82 3.69 -2.07
N LYS A 83 15.12 2.58 -2.24
CA LYS A 83 15.72 1.23 -2.37
C LYS A 83 15.26 0.56 -3.66
N PRO A 84 15.99 -0.45 -4.15
CA PRO A 84 15.55 -1.32 -5.23
C PRO A 84 14.20 -2.00 -4.94
N GLY A 85 13.26 -1.85 -5.88
CA GLY A 85 12.00 -2.61 -5.96
C GLY A 85 12.12 -3.68 -7.04
N LEU A 86 11.30 -3.62 -8.09
CA LEU A 86 11.41 -4.47 -9.28
C LEU A 86 12.60 -4.11 -10.16
N ALA A 87 13.15 -2.90 -10.05
CA ALA A 87 14.47 -2.58 -10.59
C ALA A 87 15.55 -2.89 -9.55
N GLU A 88 16.61 -3.63 -9.95
CA GLU A 88 17.78 -3.89 -9.12
C GLU A 88 18.66 -2.66 -8.95
N SER A 89 18.72 -1.83 -10.00
CA SER A 89 19.52 -0.61 -10.05
C SER A 89 19.01 0.35 -11.11
N TRP A 90 19.40 1.61 -10.98
CA TRP A 90 19.15 2.64 -11.98
C TRP A 90 20.29 3.65 -12.04
N THR A 91 20.46 4.27 -13.20
CA THR A 91 21.46 5.30 -13.42
C THR A 91 20.91 6.36 -14.37
N VAL A 92 21.42 7.58 -14.25
CA VAL A 92 21.18 8.64 -15.22
C VAL A 92 22.31 8.61 -16.23
N LEU A 93 21.99 8.60 -17.53
CA LEU A 93 22.97 8.63 -18.60
C LEU A 93 23.58 10.02 -18.76
N ASP A 94 24.62 10.14 -19.59
CA ASP A 94 25.40 11.38 -19.78
C ASP A 94 24.57 12.57 -20.31
N ASP A 95 23.42 12.31 -20.93
CA ASP A 95 22.50 13.34 -21.41
C ASP A 95 21.73 14.03 -20.26
N GLY A 96 21.78 13.47 -19.05
CA GLY A 96 21.14 14.01 -17.84
C GLY A 96 19.62 13.89 -17.81
N VAL A 97 18.99 13.30 -18.83
CA VAL A 97 17.52 13.13 -18.93
C VAL A 97 17.08 11.69 -19.10
N THR A 98 17.95 10.80 -19.55
CA THR A 98 17.66 9.39 -19.72
C THR A 98 18.03 8.61 -18.45
N TRP A 99 17.06 7.96 -17.87
CA TRP A 99 17.19 7.07 -16.73
C TRP A 99 17.13 5.63 -17.19
N GLU A 100 18.21 4.88 -17.04
CA GLU A 100 18.25 3.45 -17.34
C GLU A 100 18.01 2.63 -16.07
N PHE A 101 17.07 1.69 -16.15
CA PHE A 101 16.69 0.77 -15.07
C PHE A 101 17.00 -0.65 -15.47
N LYS A 102 17.73 -1.38 -14.62
CA LYS A 102 17.94 -2.82 -14.76
C LYS A 102 16.90 -3.55 -13.91
N LEU A 103 16.11 -4.41 -14.54
CA LEU A 103 15.01 -5.12 -13.92
C LEU A 103 15.47 -6.43 -13.28
N ARG A 104 14.82 -6.84 -12.19
CA ARG A 104 15.03 -8.15 -11.58
C ARG A 104 14.59 -9.25 -12.52
N GLN A 105 15.43 -10.29 -12.62
CA GLN A 105 15.09 -11.50 -13.37
C GLN A 105 14.42 -12.54 -12.47
N GLY A 106 13.55 -13.37 -13.06
CA GLY A 106 12.90 -14.49 -12.38
C GLY A 106 11.78 -14.06 -11.41
N VAL A 107 11.34 -12.81 -11.46
CA VAL A 107 10.14 -12.34 -10.74
C VAL A 107 8.90 -12.81 -11.50
N LYS A 108 7.87 -13.21 -10.75
CA LYS A 108 6.59 -13.65 -11.32
C LYS A 108 5.44 -12.89 -10.69
N PHE A 109 4.43 -12.62 -11.51
CA PHE A 109 3.12 -12.20 -11.03
C PHE A 109 2.40 -13.34 -10.29
N SER A 110 1.36 -13.02 -9.54
CA SER A 110 0.58 -13.99 -8.76
C SER A 110 -0.11 -15.07 -9.61
N ASN A 111 -0.35 -14.80 -10.89
CA ASN A 111 -0.90 -15.76 -11.86
C ASN A 111 0.16 -16.70 -12.46
N GLY A 112 1.45 -16.42 -12.20
CA GLY A 112 2.59 -17.22 -12.67
C GLY A 112 3.29 -16.68 -13.92
N ASN A 113 2.81 -15.60 -14.54
CA ASN A 113 3.46 -14.92 -15.66
C ASN A 113 4.79 -14.32 -15.23
N ASP A 114 5.75 -14.27 -16.15
CA ASP A 114 7.07 -13.69 -15.87
C ASP A 114 7.03 -12.17 -16.01
N PHE A 115 7.57 -11.46 -15.02
CA PHE A 115 7.76 -10.02 -15.08
C PHE A 115 8.95 -9.67 -15.98
N ASN A 116 8.75 -8.72 -16.89
CA ASN A 116 9.78 -8.24 -17.80
C ASN A 116 9.55 -6.77 -18.22
N ALA A 117 10.34 -6.26 -19.17
CA ALA A 117 10.28 -4.89 -19.64
C ALA A 117 8.97 -4.52 -20.38
N ASP A 118 8.26 -5.49 -20.96
CA ASP A 118 6.97 -5.22 -21.62
C ASP A 118 5.90 -4.81 -20.60
N ASP A 119 5.93 -5.39 -19.39
CA ASP A 119 5.02 -5.01 -18.30
C ASP A 119 5.28 -3.60 -17.80
N VAL A 120 6.56 -3.22 -17.73
CA VAL A 120 6.95 -1.84 -17.37
C VAL A 120 6.43 -0.87 -18.42
N VAL A 121 6.73 -1.11 -19.70
CA VAL A 121 6.25 -0.24 -20.80
C VAL A 121 4.72 -0.13 -20.75
N PHE A 122 4.02 -1.25 -20.65
CA PHE A 122 2.56 -1.30 -20.56
C PHE A 122 2.02 -0.47 -19.39
N SER A 123 2.56 -0.67 -18.18
CA SER A 123 2.09 0.02 -16.97
C SER A 123 2.21 1.53 -17.07
N PHE A 124 3.31 2.02 -17.62
CA PHE A 124 3.53 3.45 -17.81
C PHE A 124 2.69 4.02 -18.95
N GLU A 125 2.65 3.36 -20.11
CA GLU A 125 1.86 3.80 -21.27
C GLU A 125 0.38 3.85 -20.95
N ARG A 126 -0.13 2.89 -20.19
CA ARG A 126 -1.52 2.88 -19.73
C ARG A 126 -1.85 4.17 -18.96
N ILE A 127 -1.00 4.56 -18.02
CA ILE A 127 -1.20 5.78 -17.22
C ILE A 127 -1.11 7.04 -18.10
N LEU A 128 -0.18 7.07 -19.06
CA LEU A 128 0.00 8.23 -19.94
C LEU A 128 -1.14 8.39 -20.97
N ASN A 129 -1.73 7.28 -21.40
CA ASN A 129 -2.79 7.25 -22.42
C ASN A 129 -4.20 7.40 -21.82
N GLU A 130 -4.36 7.26 -20.50
CA GLU A 130 -5.64 7.35 -19.80
C GLU A 130 -5.66 8.56 -18.84
N PRO A 131 -6.14 9.74 -19.29
CA PRO A 131 -6.08 10.98 -18.49
C PRO A 131 -6.92 10.95 -17.20
N THR A 132 -7.79 9.97 -17.03
CA THR A 132 -8.60 9.80 -15.83
C THR A 132 -7.82 9.14 -14.68
N LEU A 133 -6.66 8.54 -14.98
CA LEU A 133 -5.79 7.92 -13.99
C LEU A 133 -4.98 8.99 -13.24
N GLU A 134 -5.28 9.17 -11.96
CA GLU A 134 -4.67 10.24 -11.14
C GLU A 134 -3.16 10.08 -10.96
N MET A 135 -2.63 8.84 -11.05
CA MET A 135 -1.20 8.57 -10.97
C MET A 135 -0.38 9.19 -12.11
N GLY A 136 -1.01 9.67 -13.18
CA GLY A 136 -0.37 10.44 -14.23
C GLY A 136 0.37 11.70 -13.74
N VAL A 137 0.00 12.23 -12.59
CA VAL A 137 0.67 13.38 -11.97
C VAL A 137 2.16 13.12 -11.71
N TYR A 138 2.54 11.90 -11.36
CA TYR A 138 3.93 11.48 -11.10
C TYR A 138 4.74 11.33 -12.39
N LEU A 139 4.06 11.17 -13.54
CA LEU A 139 4.67 10.98 -14.85
C LEU A 139 4.69 12.24 -15.73
N MET A 140 4.24 13.39 -15.23
CA MET A 140 4.17 14.65 -16.01
C MET A 140 5.52 15.07 -16.63
N ARG A 141 6.64 14.69 -16.04
CA ARG A 141 7.99 14.97 -16.54
C ARG A 141 8.52 13.89 -17.47
N LEU A 142 7.86 12.76 -17.59
CA LEU A 142 8.22 11.69 -18.50
C LEU A 142 7.89 12.13 -19.94
N GLN A 143 8.79 11.86 -20.86
CA GLN A 143 8.65 12.13 -22.29
C GLN A 143 8.50 10.84 -23.08
N GLU A 144 9.29 9.82 -22.75
CA GLU A 144 9.37 8.60 -23.53
C GLU A 144 9.74 7.42 -22.62
N ILE A 145 9.26 6.23 -22.98
CA ILE A 145 9.62 4.96 -22.39
C ILE A 145 10.18 4.08 -23.49
N LYS A 146 11.32 3.45 -23.24
CA LYS A 146 12.00 2.57 -24.21
C LYS A 146 12.29 1.23 -23.57
N LYS A 147 11.84 0.16 -24.19
CA LYS A 147 12.37 -1.18 -23.96
C LYS A 147 13.73 -1.27 -24.66
N VAL A 148 14.79 -1.52 -23.90
CA VAL A 148 16.14 -1.77 -24.47
C VAL A 148 16.34 -3.25 -24.72
N ASP A 149 16.00 -4.06 -23.74
CA ASP A 149 15.93 -5.52 -23.79
C ASP A 149 14.88 -6.02 -22.78
N ASP A 150 14.76 -7.34 -22.59
CA ASP A 150 13.72 -7.91 -21.73
C ASP A 150 13.86 -7.52 -20.24
N TYR A 151 15.05 -7.06 -19.82
CA TYR A 151 15.30 -6.68 -18.42
C TYR A 151 15.97 -5.30 -18.31
N THR A 152 15.85 -4.47 -19.36
CA THR A 152 16.36 -3.09 -19.34
C THR A 152 15.36 -2.15 -19.97
N VAL A 153 14.98 -1.11 -19.24
CA VAL A 153 14.13 -0.03 -19.74
C VAL A 153 14.82 1.32 -19.56
N GLN A 154 14.54 2.24 -20.46
CA GLN A 154 14.94 3.63 -20.35
C GLN A 154 13.70 4.54 -20.26
N LEU A 155 13.69 5.39 -19.24
CA LEU A 155 12.69 6.41 -19.03
C LEU A 155 13.32 7.77 -19.29
N VAL A 156 12.85 8.45 -20.35
CA VAL A 156 13.40 9.75 -20.75
C VAL A 156 12.54 10.87 -20.21
N THR A 157 13.15 11.79 -19.47
CA THR A 157 12.46 12.97 -18.93
C THR A 157 12.59 14.17 -19.87
N LYS A 158 11.60 15.06 -19.84
CA LYS A 158 11.56 16.28 -20.67
C LYS A 158 12.71 17.26 -20.38
N ILE A 159 13.21 17.23 -19.17
CA ILE A 159 14.30 18.05 -18.64
C ILE A 159 15.06 17.24 -17.59
N PRO A 160 16.29 17.59 -17.20
CA PRO A 160 16.96 16.97 -16.07
C PRO A 160 16.10 17.03 -14.81
N TYR A 161 15.83 15.87 -14.20
CA TYR A 161 14.91 15.76 -13.07
C TYR A 161 15.46 14.81 -11.99
N PRO A 162 16.37 15.28 -11.11
CA PRO A 162 17.12 14.45 -10.16
C PRO A 162 16.28 13.65 -9.17
N VAL A 163 15.03 14.05 -8.93
CA VAL A 163 14.11 13.36 -8.01
C VAL A 163 13.20 12.35 -8.70
N PHE A 164 13.35 12.14 -10.01
CA PHE A 164 12.47 11.31 -10.84
C PHE A 164 12.30 9.89 -10.30
N ALA A 165 13.38 9.23 -9.91
CA ALA A 165 13.29 7.89 -9.32
C ALA A 165 12.39 7.83 -8.08
N GLY A 166 12.30 8.94 -7.32
CA GLY A 166 11.36 9.05 -6.18
C GLY A 166 9.90 9.10 -6.60
N SER A 167 9.59 9.64 -7.78
CA SER A 167 8.21 9.66 -8.30
C SER A 167 7.73 8.24 -8.68
N LEU A 168 8.65 7.35 -9.03
CA LEU A 168 8.33 5.99 -9.48
C LEU A 168 7.87 5.05 -8.37
N ILE A 169 8.05 5.43 -7.11
CA ILE A 169 7.57 4.67 -5.94
C ILE A 169 6.04 4.53 -5.94
N HIS A 170 5.36 5.48 -6.58
CA HIS A 170 3.90 5.50 -6.67
C HIS A 170 3.36 4.78 -7.91
N ILE A 171 4.24 4.32 -8.82
CA ILE A 171 3.84 3.67 -10.07
C ILE A 171 4.01 2.16 -9.91
N MET A 172 2.90 1.48 -9.78
CA MET A 172 2.84 0.03 -9.60
C MET A 172 2.86 -0.69 -10.95
N MET A 173 3.53 -1.84 -11.00
CA MET A 173 3.61 -2.65 -12.22
C MET A 173 2.44 -3.60 -12.32
N LEU A 174 1.87 -3.69 -13.51
CA LEU A 174 0.78 -4.58 -13.89
C LEU A 174 1.28 -5.62 -14.89
N ASP A 175 0.71 -6.80 -14.83
CA ASP A 175 0.89 -7.87 -15.82
C ASP A 175 0.22 -7.49 -17.14
N LYS A 176 1.01 -7.21 -18.16
CA LYS A 176 0.51 -6.83 -19.49
C LYS A 176 -0.43 -7.87 -20.06
N GLU A 177 -0.05 -9.15 -20.00
CA GLU A 177 -0.82 -10.24 -20.63
C GLU A 177 -2.23 -10.36 -20.05
N THR A 178 -2.39 -10.03 -18.76
CA THR A 178 -3.68 -10.09 -18.07
C THR A 178 -4.48 -8.80 -18.20
N CYS A 179 -3.80 -7.65 -18.20
CA CYS A 179 -4.46 -6.35 -18.07
C CYS A 179 -4.62 -5.61 -19.41
N GLU A 180 -3.98 -6.07 -20.50
CA GLU A 180 -4.10 -5.42 -21.80
C GLU A 180 -5.55 -5.51 -22.33
N GLY A 181 -6.12 -4.34 -22.63
CA GLY A 181 -7.50 -4.21 -23.11
C GLY A 181 -8.57 -4.10 -22.01
N LEU A 182 -8.18 -4.22 -20.73
CA LEU A 182 -9.08 -3.94 -19.62
C LEU A 182 -9.18 -2.43 -19.33
N THR A 183 -10.37 -2.02 -18.93
CA THR A 183 -10.61 -0.65 -18.46
C THR A 183 -10.29 -0.53 -16.96
N SER A 184 -10.22 0.70 -16.44
CA SER A 184 -10.04 0.95 -15.01
C SER A 184 -11.25 0.55 -14.15
N GLU A 185 -12.35 0.15 -14.75
CA GLU A 185 -13.58 -0.32 -14.08
C GLU A 185 -13.66 -1.85 -14.00
N GLU A 186 -12.81 -2.57 -14.73
CA GLU A 186 -12.74 -4.04 -14.81
C GLU A 186 -11.57 -4.59 -13.99
#